data_e9d1043fea95350c09b657bb266b4ef8
#
_entry.id   e9d1043fea95350c09b657bb266b4ef8
#
_cell.length_a   1.000
_cell.length_b   1.000
_cell.length_c   1.000
_cell.angle_alpha   90.00
_cell.angle_beta   90.00
_cell.angle_gamma   90.00
#
_symmetry.space_group_name_H-M   'P 1'
#
loop_
_entity.id
_entity.type
_entity.pdbx_description
1 polymer ?
#
loop_
_entity_poly.entity_id
_entity_poly.type
_entity_poly.pdbx_seq_one_letter_code
_entity_poly.pdbx_strand_id
1 'polypeptide(L)'
;MENQAVWSALSRQIAETVEAVQDSIVTVHGGGRSTSSGVVWRPGVIVTVRHGLRRTDSLQVAQQGEPLHAELAGSDAGTDLAVLRVKTGAPAQTSGAAPARVGELVLSVGRSALGDISASSGIIARLGSPWRTWRGGQIDSLIRPDLQLYVGQSGSALVNERRQVLGINSTALARNAVITIPTATIDRVVDAILERGHVPRPYLGAAMQAVPVPEGLRSQFGEGVDEALIVLHVEAKAPAAIAGILVGDLLLSVNGKEVHNVHAVQHQISGLKVGDPIAVAVIRGGVKMDLTVILADRG
;
A
#
# COMPACT_ATOMS: atom_id res chain seq x y z
N MET A 1 37.28 -5.70 -29.76
CA MET A 1 36.45 -6.91 -29.97
C MET A 1 35.79 -7.36 -28.64
N GLU A 2 36.54 -7.44 -27.55
CA GLU A 2 36.03 -7.90 -26.23
C GLU A 2 34.90 -7.00 -25.66
N ASN A 3 35.05 -5.68 -25.70
CA ASN A 3 34.03 -4.74 -25.26
C ASN A 3 32.70 -4.83 -26.06
N GLN A 4 32.79 -5.11 -27.36
CA GLN A 4 31.58 -5.25 -28.19
C GLN A 4 30.84 -6.55 -27.87
N ALA A 5 31.54 -7.61 -27.47
CA ALA A 5 30.93 -8.86 -27.02
C ALA A 5 30.17 -8.69 -25.69
N VAL A 6 30.72 -7.93 -24.73
CA VAL A 6 30.06 -7.62 -23.43
C VAL A 6 28.78 -6.81 -23.65
N TRP A 7 28.83 -5.75 -24.48
CA TRP A 7 27.64 -4.96 -24.80
C TRP A 7 26.54 -5.77 -25.49
N SER A 8 26.91 -6.62 -26.44
CA SER A 8 25.95 -7.48 -27.12
C SER A 8 25.33 -8.52 -26.19
N ALA A 9 26.13 -9.07 -25.26
CA ALA A 9 25.63 -10.01 -24.25
C ALA A 9 24.63 -9.34 -23.28
N LEU A 10 24.98 -8.17 -22.76
CA LEU A 10 24.11 -7.40 -21.86
C LEU A 10 22.78 -7.01 -22.56
N SER A 11 22.88 -6.47 -23.79
CA SER A 11 21.68 -6.09 -24.57
C SER A 11 20.77 -7.29 -24.81
N ARG A 12 21.33 -8.44 -25.14
CA ARG A 12 20.58 -9.69 -25.31
C ARG A 12 19.91 -10.13 -24.03
N GLN A 13 20.63 -10.14 -22.91
CA GLN A 13 20.06 -10.52 -21.61
C GLN A 13 18.91 -9.62 -21.17
N ILE A 14 19.02 -8.31 -21.42
CA ILE A 14 17.93 -7.36 -21.15
C ILE A 14 16.71 -7.72 -21.98
N ALA A 15 16.85 -7.91 -23.30
CA ALA A 15 15.76 -8.27 -24.18
C ALA A 15 15.09 -9.60 -23.78
N GLU A 16 15.90 -10.64 -23.55
CA GLU A 16 15.41 -11.94 -23.10
C GLU A 16 14.68 -11.89 -21.74
N THR A 17 15.10 -10.99 -20.84
CA THR A 17 14.42 -10.78 -19.56
C THR A 17 13.05 -10.17 -19.76
N VAL A 18 12.90 -9.20 -20.67
CA VAL A 18 11.60 -8.62 -21.03
C VAL A 18 10.70 -9.67 -21.68
N GLU A 19 11.21 -10.43 -22.66
CA GLU A 19 10.50 -11.50 -23.34
C GLU A 19 9.99 -12.57 -22.37
N ALA A 20 10.78 -12.93 -21.37
CA ALA A 20 10.43 -13.96 -20.39
C ALA A 20 9.25 -13.59 -19.48
N VAL A 21 9.02 -12.30 -19.26
CA VAL A 21 7.97 -11.83 -18.34
C VAL A 21 6.77 -11.19 -19.04
N GLN A 22 6.89 -10.85 -20.33
CA GLN A 22 5.87 -10.08 -21.06
C GLN A 22 4.48 -10.72 -21.06
N ASP A 23 4.41 -12.06 -21.03
CA ASP A 23 3.14 -12.81 -21.04
C ASP A 23 2.38 -12.73 -19.70
N SER A 24 3.03 -12.25 -18.66
CA SER A 24 2.38 -11.97 -17.38
C SER A 24 2.00 -10.49 -17.21
N ILE A 25 2.36 -9.62 -18.16
CA ILE A 25 2.08 -8.19 -18.10
C ILE A 25 0.86 -7.86 -18.96
N VAL A 26 -0.07 -7.09 -18.38
CA VAL A 26 -1.29 -6.66 -19.03
C VAL A 26 -1.43 -5.15 -19.02
N THR A 27 -2.17 -4.59 -19.97
CA THR A 27 -2.72 -3.24 -19.88
C THR A 27 -4.02 -3.30 -19.08
N VAL A 28 -4.20 -2.38 -18.15
CA VAL A 28 -5.45 -2.22 -17.39
C VAL A 28 -6.10 -0.90 -17.82
N HIS A 29 -7.31 -0.99 -18.35
CA HIS A 29 -8.15 0.17 -18.67
C HIS A 29 -9.02 0.48 -17.46
N GLY A 30 -8.64 1.54 -16.72
CA GLY A 30 -9.28 1.95 -15.46
C GLY A 30 -10.45 2.91 -15.62
N GLY A 31 -11.06 2.93 -16.80
CA GLY A 31 -12.18 3.82 -17.16
C GLY A 31 -11.75 5.15 -17.78
N GLY A 32 -12.46 5.58 -18.80
CA GLY A 32 -12.14 6.78 -19.59
C GLY A 32 -10.79 6.63 -20.33
N ARG A 33 -9.91 7.62 -20.16
CA ARG A 33 -8.54 7.60 -20.73
C ARG A 33 -7.48 7.12 -19.76
N SER A 34 -7.89 6.58 -18.60
CA SER A 34 -6.94 6.10 -17.59
C SER A 34 -6.48 4.70 -17.94
N THR A 35 -5.17 4.55 -18.11
CA THR A 35 -4.52 3.26 -18.34
C THR A 35 -3.38 3.08 -17.36
N SER A 36 -3.16 1.84 -16.94
CA SER A 36 -2.03 1.41 -16.12
C SER A 36 -1.56 0.04 -16.59
N SER A 37 -0.40 -0.36 -16.19
CA SER A 37 0.03 -1.75 -16.31
C SER A 37 -0.54 -2.58 -15.17
N GLY A 38 -0.59 -3.89 -15.38
CA GLY A 38 -0.91 -4.86 -14.35
C GLY A 38 -0.08 -6.11 -14.53
N VAL A 39 0.00 -6.92 -13.49
CA VAL A 39 0.70 -8.19 -13.48
C VAL A 39 -0.29 -9.30 -13.15
N VAL A 40 -0.33 -10.34 -13.96
CA VAL A 40 -1.05 -11.57 -13.63
C VAL A 40 -0.33 -12.21 -12.46
N TRP A 41 -0.88 -12.05 -11.25
CA TRP A 41 -0.22 -12.43 -10.00
C TRP A 41 -0.44 -13.89 -9.64
N ARG A 42 -1.65 -14.36 -9.89
CA ARG A 42 -2.08 -15.77 -9.74
C ARG A 42 -3.04 -16.13 -10.88
N PRO A 43 -3.33 -17.40 -11.14
CA PRO A 43 -4.33 -17.76 -12.13
C PRO A 43 -5.65 -17.02 -11.90
N GLY A 44 -6.09 -16.24 -12.89
CA GLY A 44 -7.31 -15.45 -12.81
C GLY A 44 -7.25 -14.20 -11.91
N VAL A 45 -6.07 -13.83 -11.40
CA VAL A 45 -5.87 -12.68 -10.50
C VAL A 45 -4.82 -11.74 -11.08
N ILE A 46 -5.21 -10.50 -11.33
CA ILE A 46 -4.31 -9.44 -11.76
C ILE A 46 -4.16 -8.43 -10.63
N VAL A 47 -2.93 -7.96 -10.43
CA VAL A 47 -2.63 -6.86 -9.52
C VAL A 47 -2.16 -5.65 -10.32
N THR A 48 -2.72 -4.50 -9.99
CA THR A 48 -2.39 -3.21 -10.59
C THR A 48 -2.39 -2.12 -9.52
N VAL A 49 -2.14 -0.87 -9.92
CA VAL A 49 -2.19 0.28 -9.01
C VAL A 49 -3.61 0.84 -8.90
N ARG A 50 -4.02 1.16 -7.67
CA ARG A 50 -5.35 1.70 -7.39
C ARG A 50 -5.56 3.08 -8.04
N HIS A 51 -4.55 3.96 -8.02
CA HIS A 51 -4.68 5.30 -8.58
C HIS A 51 -4.93 5.31 -10.11
N GLY A 52 -4.63 4.18 -10.80
CA GLY A 52 -4.94 3.96 -12.21
C GLY A 52 -6.42 3.66 -12.48
N LEU A 53 -7.21 3.34 -11.45
CA LEU A 53 -8.63 2.99 -11.58
C LEU A 53 -9.51 4.19 -11.25
N ARG A 54 -10.09 4.83 -12.25
CA ARG A 54 -11.04 5.96 -12.08
C ARG A 54 -12.49 5.51 -12.00
N ARG A 55 -12.82 4.40 -12.66
CA ARG A 55 -14.14 3.78 -12.66
C ARG A 55 -13.96 2.28 -12.47
N THR A 56 -14.85 1.68 -11.71
CA THR A 56 -14.76 0.26 -11.36
C THR A 56 -15.85 -0.60 -12.00
N ASP A 57 -16.78 0.05 -12.70
CA ASP A 57 -17.94 -0.56 -13.37
C ASP A 57 -17.65 -1.07 -14.80
N SER A 58 -16.51 -0.69 -15.38
CA SER A 58 -16.15 -0.98 -16.76
C SER A 58 -14.66 -1.26 -16.94
N LEU A 59 -14.10 -2.07 -16.03
CA LEU A 59 -12.69 -2.43 -16.10
C LEU A 59 -12.44 -3.45 -17.20
N GLN A 60 -11.39 -3.22 -17.97
CA GLN A 60 -10.92 -4.12 -18.99
C GLN A 60 -9.43 -4.35 -18.87
N VAL A 61 -8.97 -5.53 -19.22
CA VAL A 61 -7.57 -5.89 -19.29
C VAL A 61 -7.24 -6.42 -20.67
N ALA A 62 -6.09 -6.02 -21.21
CA ALA A 62 -5.60 -6.52 -22.49
C ALA A 62 -4.16 -7.01 -22.32
N GLN A 63 -3.87 -8.20 -22.84
CA GLN A 63 -2.53 -8.76 -22.90
C GLN A 63 -2.02 -8.71 -24.35
N GLN A 64 -2.69 -9.42 -25.22
CA GLN A 64 -2.56 -9.40 -26.67
C GLN A 64 -3.97 -9.67 -27.22
N GLY A 65 -4.42 -8.86 -28.19
CA GLY A 65 -5.73 -9.00 -28.80
C GLY A 65 -6.83 -8.22 -28.10
N GLU A 66 -8.06 -8.75 -28.16
CA GLU A 66 -9.25 -8.08 -27.63
C GLU A 66 -9.23 -7.92 -26.12
N PRO A 67 -9.63 -6.74 -25.60
CA PRO A 67 -9.73 -6.52 -24.16
C PRO A 67 -10.77 -7.44 -23.52
N LEU A 68 -10.40 -8.02 -22.39
CA LEU A 68 -11.28 -8.87 -21.58
C LEU A 68 -11.88 -8.04 -20.44
N HIS A 69 -13.15 -8.31 -20.13
CA HIS A 69 -13.76 -7.72 -18.93
C HIS A 69 -13.09 -8.22 -17.67
N ALA A 70 -12.83 -7.31 -16.73
CA ALA A 70 -12.26 -7.62 -15.44
C ALA A 70 -13.17 -7.08 -14.32
N GLU A 71 -13.28 -7.82 -13.24
CA GLU A 71 -14.03 -7.42 -12.05
C GLU A 71 -13.07 -6.96 -10.95
N LEU A 72 -13.39 -5.86 -10.28
CA LEU A 72 -12.64 -5.43 -9.11
C LEU A 72 -12.96 -6.37 -7.93
N ALA A 73 -12.00 -7.17 -7.50
CA ALA A 73 -12.12 -7.96 -6.28
C ALA A 73 -12.02 -7.09 -5.03
N GLY A 74 -11.22 -6.04 -5.09
CA GLY A 74 -11.04 -5.03 -4.05
C GLY A 74 -9.81 -4.18 -4.29
N SER A 75 -9.64 -3.16 -3.47
CA SER A 75 -8.47 -2.28 -3.55
C SER A 75 -8.06 -1.74 -2.19
N ASP A 76 -6.78 -1.43 -2.03
CA ASP A 76 -6.24 -0.79 -0.84
C ASP A 76 -5.58 0.55 -1.17
N ALA A 77 -6.22 1.63 -0.72
CA ALA A 77 -5.69 2.98 -0.92
C ALA A 77 -4.37 3.23 -0.20
N GLY A 78 -4.10 2.48 0.86
CA GLY A 78 -2.88 2.63 1.65
C GLY A 78 -1.65 2.12 0.96
N THR A 79 -1.74 0.97 0.32
CA THR A 79 -0.64 0.37 -0.44
C THR A 79 -0.69 0.75 -1.92
N ASP A 80 -1.73 1.48 -2.36
CA ASP A 80 -1.99 1.80 -3.78
C ASP A 80 -2.18 0.56 -4.66
N LEU A 81 -2.64 -0.56 -4.10
CA LEU A 81 -2.91 -1.79 -4.84
C LEU A 81 -4.39 -1.96 -5.17
N ALA A 82 -4.66 -2.57 -6.31
CA ALA A 82 -5.97 -3.06 -6.71
C ALA A 82 -5.84 -4.49 -7.25
N VAL A 83 -6.80 -5.33 -6.89
CA VAL A 83 -6.86 -6.73 -7.29
C VAL A 83 -8.06 -6.93 -8.20
N LEU A 84 -7.81 -7.45 -9.40
CA LEU A 84 -8.84 -7.72 -10.39
C LEU A 84 -8.99 -9.23 -10.60
N ARG A 85 -10.21 -9.67 -10.82
CA ARG A 85 -10.54 -11.03 -11.28
C ARG A 85 -10.76 -11.01 -12.79
N VAL A 86 -10.18 -12.01 -13.47
CA VAL A 86 -10.32 -12.19 -14.91
C VAL A 86 -10.36 -13.67 -15.22
N LYS A 87 -11.03 -14.07 -16.32
CA LYS A 87 -11.18 -15.50 -16.65
C LYS A 87 -9.97 -16.12 -17.36
N THR A 88 -8.91 -15.38 -17.59
CA THR A 88 -7.71 -15.86 -18.32
C THR A 88 -6.43 -15.27 -17.76
N GLY A 89 -5.31 -15.80 -18.20
CA GLY A 89 -3.96 -15.29 -17.95
C GLY A 89 -3.01 -16.36 -17.44
N ALA A 90 -1.82 -16.42 -18.02
CA ALA A 90 -0.71 -17.16 -17.47
C ALA A 90 -0.12 -16.37 -16.30
N PRO A 91 0.02 -16.95 -15.11
CA PRO A 91 0.53 -16.23 -13.95
C PRO A 91 2.00 -15.84 -14.14
N ALA A 92 2.34 -14.68 -13.58
CA ALA A 92 3.73 -14.29 -13.44
C ALA A 92 4.48 -15.30 -12.57
N GLN A 93 5.72 -15.52 -12.88
CA GLN A 93 6.64 -16.19 -11.96
C GLN A 93 7.00 -15.22 -10.83
N THR A 94 6.14 -15.11 -9.84
CA THR A 94 6.46 -14.51 -8.55
C THR A 94 7.10 -15.60 -7.70
N SER A 95 8.36 -15.87 -7.92
CA SER A 95 9.10 -16.74 -7.00
C SER A 95 9.70 -15.88 -5.90
N GLY A 96 9.81 -16.43 -4.68
CA GLY A 96 10.45 -15.77 -3.55
C GLY A 96 11.81 -15.25 -3.97
N ALA A 97 11.88 -13.97 -4.29
CA ALA A 97 13.09 -13.36 -4.80
C ALA A 97 14.19 -13.44 -3.75
N ALA A 98 15.40 -13.76 -4.17
CA ALA A 98 16.58 -13.55 -3.34
C ALA A 98 16.58 -12.08 -2.86
N PRO A 99 17.10 -11.78 -1.66
CA PRO A 99 17.11 -10.41 -1.14
C PRO A 99 17.76 -9.49 -2.17
N ALA A 100 17.03 -8.47 -2.61
CA ALA A 100 17.52 -7.45 -3.51
C ALA A 100 18.67 -6.66 -2.86
N ARG A 101 19.61 -6.15 -3.64
CA ARG A 101 20.72 -5.33 -3.15
C ARG A 101 20.77 -3.98 -3.86
N VAL A 102 21.22 -2.96 -3.14
CA VAL A 102 21.48 -1.64 -3.74
C VAL A 102 22.54 -1.77 -4.82
N GLY A 103 22.30 -1.17 -5.99
CA GLY A 103 23.16 -1.24 -7.16
C GLY A 103 22.83 -2.38 -8.12
N GLU A 104 21.93 -3.32 -7.80
CA GLU A 104 21.47 -4.34 -8.73
C GLU A 104 20.72 -3.74 -9.91
N LEU A 105 21.02 -4.21 -11.11
CA LEU A 105 20.33 -3.84 -12.34
C LEU A 105 18.89 -4.40 -12.29
N VAL A 106 17.92 -3.56 -12.61
CA VAL A 106 16.51 -3.92 -12.65
C VAL A 106 15.85 -3.34 -13.88
N LEU A 107 14.77 -4.00 -14.30
CA LEU A 107 13.93 -3.56 -15.41
C LEU A 107 12.52 -3.29 -14.89
N SER A 108 11.93 -2.18 -15.30
CA SER A 108 10.48 -2.00 -15.23
C SER A 108 9.89 -2.53 -16.53
N VAL A 109 9.03 -3.54 -16.46
CA VAL A 109 8.35 -4.10 -17.62
C VAL A 109 6.84 -3.85 -17.46
N GLY A 110 6.29 -3.10 -18.39
CA GLY A 110 4.88 -2.71 -18.42
C GLY A 110 4.31 -2.76 -19.83
N ARG A 111 3.03 -2.35 -19.96
CA ARG A 111 2.42 -2.15 -21.28
C ARG A 111 1.97 -0.71 -21.46
N SER A 112 2.08 -0.22 -22.68
CA SER A 112 1.54 1.07 -23.08
C SER A 112 0.01 1.05 -23.10
N ALA A 113 -0.61 2.24 -23.26
CA ALA A 113 -2.05 2.35 -23.46
C ALA A 113 -2.55 1.62 -24.72
N LEU A 114 -1.67 1.39 -25.69
CA LEU A 114 -1.97 0.67 -26.94
C LEU A 114 -1.73 -0.84 -26.82
N GLY A 115 -1.26 -1.33 -25.66
CA GLY A 115 -1.00 -2.73 -25.41
C GLY A 115 0.42 -3.20 -25.74
N ASP A 116 1.29 -2.32 -26.27
CA ASP A 116 2.66 -2.68 -26.60
C ASP A 116 3.51 -2.86 -25.33
N ILE A 117 4.42 -3.84 -25.36
CA ILE A 117 5.41 -4.00 -24.28
C ILE A 117 6.33 -2.79 -24.25
N SER A 118 6.53 -2.28 -23.06
CA SER A 118 7.40 -1.15 -22.78
C SER A 118 8.28 -1.44 -21.57
N ALA A 119 9.57 -1.18 -21.70
CA ALA A 119 10.52 -1.41 -20.62
C ALA A 119 11.41 -0.19 -20.40
N SER A 120 11.83 -0.02 -19.15
CA SER A 120 12.92 0.89 -18.78
C SER A 120 13.88 0.17 -17.85
N SER A 121 15.14 0.58 -17.86
CA SER A 121 16.20 -0.01 -17.03
C SER A 121 16.69 0.99 -16.01
N GLY A 122 17.17 0.49 -14.89
CA GLY A 122 17.78 1.25 -13.83
C GLY A 122 18.44 0.35 -12.82
N ILE A 123 18.73 0.89 -11.65
CA ILE A 123 19.29 0.13 -10.53
C ILE A 123 18.40 0.27 -9.31
N ILE A 124 18.52 -0.62 -8.36
CA ILE A 124 17.96 -0.41 -7.02
C ILE A 124 18.80 0.66 -6.34
N ALA A 125 18.22 1.87 -6.22
CA ALA A 125 18.91 3.02 -5.63
C ALA A 125 18.86 2.99 -4.09
N ARG A 126 17.78 2.46 -3.51
CA ARG A 126 17.61 2.39 -2.06
C ARG A 126 16.75 1.21 -1.64
N LEU A 127 17.19 0.57 -0.57
CA LEU A 127 16.41 -0.40 0.20
C LEU A 127 16.23 0.11 1.63
N GLY A 128 15.16 -0.30 2.29
CA GLY A 128 14.90 0.07 3.68
C GLY A 128 13.95 -0.89 4.39
N SER A 129 13.82 -0.65 5.69
CA SER A 129 12.94 -1.38 6.58
C SER A 129 11.45 -1.23 6.22
N PRO A 130 10.56 -2.02 6.80
CA PRO A 130 9.12 -1.80 6.70
C PRO A 130 8.74 -0.36 7.05
N TRP A 131 7.81 0.19 6.32
CA TRP A 131 7.36 1.57 6.50
C TRP A 131 5.87 1.72 6.23
N ARG A 132 5.32 2.87 6.63
CA ARG A 132 3.93 3.20 6.38
C ARG A 132 3.81 4.35 5.41
N THR A 133 2.86 4.20 4.50
CA THR A 133 2.48 5.28 3.59
C THR A 133 1.70 6.36 4.35
N TRP A 134 1.61 7.54 3.79
CA TRP A 134 0.80 8.64 4.36
C TRP A 134 -0.72 8.31 4.46
N ARG A 135 -1.18 7.28 3.74
CA ARG A 135 -2.55 6.73 3.84
C ARG A 135 -2.67 5.55 4.81
N GLY A 136 -1.65 5.30 5.61
CA GLY A 136 -1.64 4.27 6.64
C GLY A 136 -1.43 2.84 6.14
N GLY A 137 -1.15 2.64 4.83
CA GLY A 137 -0.81 1.31 4.30
C GLY A 137 0.56 0.86 4.77
N GLN A 138 0.70 -0.38 5.16
CA GLN A 138 1.97 -0.97 5.52
C GLN A 138 2.65 -1.57 4.29
N ILE A 139 3.89 -1.18 4.05
CA ILE A 139 4.79 -1.73 3.04
C ILE A 139 5.89 -2.50 3.77
N ASP A 140 6.08 -3.77 3.40
CA ASP A 140 6.92 -4.70 4.17
C ASP A 140 8.43 -4.46 3.99
N SER A 141 8.83 -3.74 2.96
CA SER A 141 10.20 -3.20 2.79
C SER A 141 10.19 -2.04 1.80
N LEU A 142 11.10 -1.09 1.97
CA LEU A 142 11.28 -0.03 0.99
C LEU A 142 12.14 -0.55 -0.17
N ILE A 143 11.62 -0.51 -1.38
CA ILE A 143 12.37 -0.69 -2.63
C ILE A 143 12.17 0.56 -3.47
N ARG A 144 13.25 1.32 -3.67
CA ARG A 144 13.26 2.49 -4.52
C ARG A 144 14.23 2.28 -5.67
N PRO A 145 13.75 2.01 -6.87
CA PRO A 145 14.57 1.96 -8.06
C PRO A 145 14.90 3.38 -8.57
N ASP A 146 16.00 3.53 -9.24
CA ASP A 146 16.34 4.71 -10.05
C ASP A 146 16.06 4.36 -11.52
N LEU A 147 14.83 4.57 -11.93
CA LEU A 147 14.36 4.36 -13.30
C LEU A 147 13.17 5.27 -13.59
N GLN A 148 12.87 5.44 -14.86
CA GLN A 148 11.74 6.23 -15.32
C GLN A 148 10.55 5.33 -15.68
N LEU A 149 9.35 5.75 -15.29
CA LEU A 149 8.10 5.17 -15.79
C LEU A 149 7.47 6.09 -16.82
N TYR A 150 7.10 5.54 -17.96
CA TYR A 150 6.33 6.24 -18.99
C TYR A 150 4.82 6.22 -18.65
N VAL A 151 4.05 7.00 -19.38
CA VAL A 151 2.58 7.04 -19.24
C VAL A 151 2.00 5.63 -19.42
N GLY A 152 1.18 5.19 -18.46
CA GLY A 152 0.60 3.84 -18.45
C GLY A 152 1.44 2.76 -17.78
N GLN A 153 2.70 3.05 -17.43
CA GLN A 153 3.57 2.06 -16.78
C GLN A 153 3.43 1.97 -15.25
N SER A 154 2.66 2.82 -14.60
CA SER A 154 2.33 2.59 -13.20
C SER A 154 1.58 1.26 -13.08
N GLY A 155 1.97 0.39 -12.17
CA GLY A 155 1.50 -1.01 -12.12
C GLY A 155 2.39 -2.01 -12.89
N SER A 156 3.48 -1.56 -13.51
CA SER A 156 4.50 -2.42 -14.16
C SER A 156 5.24 -3.29 -13.15
N ALA A 157 5.76 -4.43 -13.61
CA ALA A 157 6.63 -5.27 -12.81
C ALA A 157 8.04 -4.67 -12.69
N LEU A 158 8.64 -4.70 -11.50
CA LEU A 158 10.09 -4.56 -11.32
C LEU A 158 10.71 -5.95 -11.38
N VAL A 159 11.63 -6.16 -12.32
CA VAL A 159 12.22 -7.47 -12.62
C VAL A 159 13.74 -7.40 -12.46
N ASN A 160 14.34 -8.43 -11.85
CA ASN A 160 15.79 -8.56 -11.72
C ASN A 160 16.42 -9.37 -12.88
N GLU A 161 17.73 -9.51 -12.88
CA GLU A 161 18.52 -10.26 -13.87
C GLU A 161 18.17 -11.76 -13.92
N ARG A 162 17.52 -12.28 -12.89
CA ARG A 162 17.04 -13.68 -12.81
C ARG A 162 15.63 -13.86 -13.34
N ARG A 163 15.06 -12.83 -13.97
CA ARG A 163 13.68 -12.82 -14.48
C ARG A 163 12.62 -12.93 -13.36
N GLN A 164 12.99 -12.59 -12.13
CA GLN A 164 12.10 -12.63 -10.97
C GLN A 164 11.44 -11.28 -10.77
N VAL A 165 10.13 -11.28 -10.53
CA VAL A 165 9.37 -10.08 -10.17
C VAL A 165 9.64 -9.75 -8.72
N LEU A 166 10.26 -8.60 -8.46
CA LEU A 166 10.53 -8.07 -7.12
C LEU A 166 9.31 -7.33 -6.53
N GLY A 167 8.41 -6.87 -7.37
CA GLY A 167 7.22 -6.13 -6.97
C GLY A 167 6.61 -5.34 -8.11
N ILE A 168 5.67 -4.45 -7.77
CA ILE A 168 4.93 -3.60 -8.70
C ILE A 168 5.28 -2.14 -8.46
N ASN A 169 5.55 -1.41 -9.54
CA ASN A 169 5.95 0.00 -9.51
C ASN A 169 4.75 0.93 -9.36
N SER A 170 4.82 1.86 -8.41
CA SER A 170 3.82 2.91 -8.20
C SER A 170 4.48 4.30 -8.20
N THR A 171 3.81 5.27 -8.81
CA THR A 171 4.17 6.70 -8.77
C THR A 171 3.39 7.48 -7.72
N ALA A 172 2.39 6.87 -7.07
CA ALA A 172 1.52 7.55 -6.11
C ALA A 172 2.02 7.48 -4.65
N LEU A 173 3.00 6.62 -4.35
CA LEU A 173 3.49 6.42 -2.99
C LEU A 173 4.57 7.41 -2.56
N ALA A 174 5.19 8.11 -3.50
CA ALA A 174 6.17 9.17 -3.21
C ALA A 174 6.07 10.30 -4.24
N ARG A 175 6.44 11.51 -3.83
CA ARG A 175 6.55 12.64 -4.76
C ARG A 175 7.83 12.48 -5.59
N ASN A 176 7.70 12.60 -6.90
CA ASN A 176 8.82 12.59 -7.85
C ASN A 176 9.76 11.36 -7.74
N ALA A 177 9.23 10.23 -7.33
CA ALA A 177 9.99 8.98 -7.27
C ALA A 177 9.08 7.79 -7.54
N VAL A 178 9.66 6.75 -8.12
CA VAL A 178 9.04 5.44 -8.23
C VAL A 178 9.30 4.68 -6.93
N ILE A 179 8.26 4.08 -6.39
CA ILE A 179 8.35 3.10 -5.29
C ILE A 179 7.86 1.76 -5.82
N THR A 180 8.62 0.73 -5.60
CA THR A 180 8.18 -0.63 -5.89
C THR A 180 7.55 -1.21 -4.64
N ILE A 181 6.30 -1.65 -4.77
CA ILE A 181 5.58 -2.38 -3.73
C ILE A 181 6.09 -3.83 -3.77
N PRO A 182 6.73 -4.32 -2.71
CA PRO A 182 7.39 -5.63 -2.73
C PRO A 182 6.39 -6.78 -2.76
N THR A 183 6.82 -7.94 -3.26
CA THR A 183 6.00 -9.16 -3.37
C THR A 183 5.31 -9.54 -2.07
N ALA A 184 6.00 -9.47 -0.93
CA ALA A 184 5.42 -9.78 0.37
C ALA A 184 4.21 -8.89 0.72
N THR A 185 4.29 -7.59 0.40
CA THR A 185 3.15 -6.67 0.57
C THR A 185 2.01 -7.04 -0.37
N ILE A 186 2.33 -7.36 -1.63
CA ILE A 186 1.32 -7.71 -2.64
C ILE A 186 0.60 -8.99 -2.23
N ASP A 187 1.31 -10.04 -1.84
CA ASP A 187 0.72 -11.31 -1.41
C ASP A 187 -0.24 -11.11 -0.24
N ARG A 188 0.19 -10.39 0.80
CA ARG A 188 -0.64 -10.08 1.96
C ARG A 188 -1.91 -9.31 1.59
N VAL A 189 -1.80 -8.33 0.69
CA VAL A 189 -2.95 -7.53 0.22
C VAL A 189 -3.88 -8.36 -0.66
N VAL A 190 -3.33 -9.17 -1.56
CA VAL A 190 -4.10 -10.07 -2.43
C VAL A 190 -4.89 -11.07 -1.59
N ASP A 191 -4.24 -11.73 -0.61
CA ASP A 191 -4.89 -12.70 0.27
C ASP A 191 -6.05 -12.05 1.03
N ALA A 192 -5.82 -10.89 1.66
CA ALA A 192 -6.85 -10.17 2.40
C ALA A 192 -8.04 -9.78 1.50
N ILE A 193 -7.77 -9.25 0.31
CA ILE A 193 -8.82 -8.84 -0.63
C ILE A 193 -9.60 -10.04 -1.17
N LEU A 194 -8.93 -11.15 -1.51
CA LEU A 194 -9.61 -12.34 -2.02
C LEU A 194 -10.48 -13.02 -0.96
N GLU A 195 -10.07 -12.96 0.31
CA GLU A 195 -10.79 -13.53 1.45
C GLU A 195 -11.95 -12.64 1.91
N ARG A 196 -11.75 -11.31 2.00
CA ARG A 196 -12.64 -10.38 2.69
C ARG A 196 -13.17 -9.23 1.83
N GLY A 197 -12.69 -9.07 0.61
CA GLY A 197 -13.01 -7.96 -0.28
C GLY A 197 -12.23 -6.68 0.00
N HIS A 198 -11.52 -6.59 1.12
CA HIS A 198 -10.73 -5.41 1.52
C HIS A 198 -9.57 -5.81 2.45
N VAL A 199 -8.65 -4.87 2.66
CA VAL A 199 -7.56 -5.02 3.64
C VAL A 199 -8.05 -4.54 5.01
N PRO A 200 -8.16 -5.43 6.02
CA PRO A 200 -8.61 -5.05 7.36
C PRO A 200 -7.75 -3.95 7.98
N ARG A 201 -8.40 -2.96 8.58
CA ARG A 201 -7.71 -1.87 9.27
C ARG A 201 -8.31 -1.63 10.64
N PRO A 202 -7.51 -1.82 11.69
CA PRO A 202 -7.99 -1.53 13.03
C PRO A 202 -8.32 -0.05 13.18
N TYR A 203 -9.47 0.25 13.77
CA TYR A 203 -9.90 1.61 14.03
C TYR A 203 -10.63 1.75 15.37
N LEU A 204 -10.71 2.99 15.87
CA LEU A 204 -11.39 3.34 17.11
C LEU A 204 -12.86 3.77 16.89
N GLY A 205 -13.13 4.43 15.77
CA GLY A 205 -14.43 5.04 15.50
C GLY A 205 -14.67 6.33 16.28
N ALA A 206 -13.63 7.13 16.51
CA ALA A 206 -13.71 8.45 17.12
C ALA A 206 -12.99 9.50 16.26
N ALA A 207 -13.60 10.66 16.10
CA ALA A 207 -12.95 11.85 15.54
C ALA A 207 -12.42 12.71 16.69
N MET A 208 -11.17 13.15 16.54
CA MET A 208 -10.43 13.89 17.57
C MET A 208 -9.74 15.10 16.96
N GLN A 209 -9.53 16.11 17.79
CA GLN A 209 -8.80 17.32 17.43
C GLN A 209 -7.82 17.70 18.53
N ALA A 210 -6.65 18.19 18.14
CA ALA A 210 -5.70 18.77 19.10
C ALA A 210 -6.26 20.10 19.64
N VAL A 211 -6.18 20.28 20.94
CA VAL A 211 -6.58 21.49 21.68
C VAL A 211 -5.53 21.81 22.72
N PRO A 212 -5.32 23.09 23.08
CA PRO A 212 -4.46 23.44 24.19
C PRO A 212 -4.91 22.74 25.48
N VAL A 213 -3.95 22.24 26.27
CA VAL A 213 -4.24 21.64 27.57
C VAL A 213 -4.82 22.69 28.50
N PRO A 214 -6.05 22.49 29.06
CA PRO A 214 -6.60 23.42 30.04
C PRO A 214 -5.69 23.55 31.26
N GLU A 215 -5.51 24.78 31.77
CA GLU A 215 -4.55 25.07 32.82
C GLU A 215 -4.78 24.24 34.10
N GLY A 216 -6.04 24.05 34.47
CA GLY A 216 -6.45 23.22 35.62
C GLY A 216 -6.19 21.70 35.45
N LEU A 217 -5.84 21.24 34.25
CA LEU A 217 -5.59 19.83 33.95
C LEU A 217 -4.10 19.55 33.64
N ARG A 218 -3.23 20.57 33.59
CA ARG A 218 -1.83 20.40 33.21
C ARG A 218 -1.07 19.37 34.05
N SER A 219 -1.40 19.25 35.33
CA SER A 219 -0.78 18.27 36.22
C SER A 219 -1.09 16.78 35.89
N GLN A 220 -2.10 16.57 35.06
CA GLN A 220 -2.52 15.21 34.63
C GLN A 220 -1.88 14.80 33.30
N PHE A 221 -1.22 15.75 32.63
CA PHE A 221 -0.42 15.51 31.41
C PHE A 221 1.07 15.54 31.77
N GLY A 222 1.91 14.89 30.98
CA GLY A 222 3.37 14.91 31.19
C GLY A 222 3.97 16.32 31.09
N GLU A 223 5.13 16.52 31.65
CA GLU A 223 5.86 17.80 31.56
C GLU A 223 6.09 18.19 30.09
N GLY A 224 5.81 19.45 29.75
CA GLY A 224 6.00 19.99 28.39
C GLY A 224 4.88 19.61 27.41
N VAL A 225 3.79 19.05 27.88
CA VAL A 225 2.62 18.76 27.03
C VAL A 225 1.72 19.99 26.97
N ASP A 226 1.72 20.66 25.83
CA ASP A 226 0.91 21.85 25.58
C ASP A 226 -0.40 21.57 24.88
N GLU A 227 -0.55 20.40 24.23
CA GLU A 227 -1.74 20.00 23.47
C GLU A 227 -2.27 18.64 23.94
N ALA A 228 -3.58 18.51 23.96
CA ALA A 228 -4.33 17.27 24.21
C ALA A 228 -5.28 16.98 23.04
N LEU A 229 -5.74 15.74 22.92
CA LEU A 229 -6.73 15.37 21.93
C LEU A 229 -8.14 15.32 22.56
N ILE A 230 -9.00 16.26 22.15
CA ILE A 230 -10.41 16.21 22.51
C ILE A 230 -11.19 15.32 21.53
N VAL A 231 -12.08 14.49 22.06
CA VAL A 231 -13.03 13.68 21.28
C VAL A 231 -14.18 14.56 20.83
N LEU A 232 -14.33 14.77 19.52
CA LEU A 232 -15.39 15.60 18.91
C LEU A 232 -16.59 14.77 18.43
N HIS A 233 -16.35 13.52 18.06
CA HIS A 233 -17.40 12.62 17.58
C HIS A 233 -17.05 11.18 17.93
N VAL A 234 -18.05 10.40 18.28
CA VAL A 234 -17.94 8.96 18.50
C VAL A 234 -18.98 8.29 17.60
N GLU A 235 -18.52 7.45 16.69
CA GLU A 235 -19.38 6.73 15.77
C GLU A 235 -20.21 5.69 16.53
N ALA A 236 -21.50 5.65 16.27
CA ALA A 236 -22.41 4.72 16.96
C ALA A 236 -22.03 3.26 16.67
N LYS A 237 -22.00 2.42 17.73
CA LYS A 237 -21.60 1.00 17.67
C LYS A 237 -20.14 0.76 17.31
N ALA A 238 -19.33 1.80 17.16
CA ALA A 238 -17.89 1.66 16.94
C ALA A 238 -17.15 1.28 18.25
N PRO A 239 -15.91 0.78 18.17
CA PRO A 239 -15.11 0.41 19.33
C PRO A 239 -15.07 1.43 20.45
N ALA A 240 -14.87 2.70 20.12
CA ALA A 240 -14.85 3.80 21.09
C ALA A 240 -16.19 3.93 21.83
N ALA A 241 -17.33 3.85 21.12
CA ALA A 241 -18.65 3.92 21.73
C ALA A 241 -18.93 2.74 22.66
N ILE A 242 -18.57 1.52 22.22
CA ILE A 242 -18.74 0.28 23.01
C ILE A 242 -17.91 0.33 24.29
N ALA A 243 -16.70 0.88 24.20
CA ALA A 243 -15.80 1.04 25.35
C ALA A 243 -16.19 2.21 26.27
N GLY A 244 -17.19 3.02 25.89
CA GLY A 244 -17.69 4.12 26.71
C GLY A 244 -16.87 5.40 26.57
N ILE A 245 -16.12 5.60 25.49
CA ILE A 245 -15.53 6.90 25.14
C ILE A 245 -16.66 7.85 24.74
N LEU A 246 -16.64 9.08 25.25
CA LEU A 246 -17.65 10.09 25.02
C LEU A 246 -17.09 11.34 24.34
N VAL A 247 -17.97 12.07 23.68
CA VAL A 247 -17.65 13.42 23.17
C VAL A 247 -17.27 14.32 24.35
N GLY A 248 -16.18 15.05 24.23
CA GLY A 248 -15.61 15.89 25.29
C GLY A 248 -14.54 15.22 26.13
N ASP A 249 -14.30 13.93 26.00
CA ASP A 249 -13.15 13.27 26.64
C ASP A 249 -11.86 13.84 26.08
N LEU A 250 -10.86 14.04 26.95
CA LEU A 250 -9.49 14.37 26.57
C LEU A 250 -8.65 13.10 26.61
N LEU A 251 -8.11 12.69 25.48
CA LEU A 251 -7.27 11.50 25.36
C LEU A 251 -5.88 11.80 25.94
N LEU A 252 -5.45 11.00 26.89
CA LEU A 252 -4.11 11.06 27.51
C LEU A 252 -3.13 10.10 26.86
N SER A 253 -3.48 8.83 26.77
CA SER A 253 -2.58 7.79 26.29
C SER A 253 -3.32 6.64 25.62
N VAL A 254 -2.59 5.94 24.77
CA VAL A 254 -2.98 4.66 24.16
C VAL A 254 -1.88 3.64 24.46
N ASN A 255 -2.25 2.52 25.07
CA ASN A 255 -1.30 1.49 25.56
C ASN A 255 -0.16 2.07 26.40
N GLY A 256 -0.47 3.01 27.30
CA GLY A 256 0.48 3.67 28.18
C GLY A 256 1.40 4.69 27.49
N LYS A 257 1.28 4.90 26.20
CA LYS A 257 2.03 5.92 25.46
C LYS A 257 1.19 7.17 25.28
N GLU A 258 1.73 8.29 25.70
CA GLU A 258 1.08 9.58 25.55
C GLU A 258 0.80 9.93 24.09
N VAL A 259 -0.34 10.55 23.83
CA VAL A 259 -0.79 10.91 22.49
C VAL A 259 -1.26 12.36 22.48
N HIS A 260 -0.58 13.20 21.67
CA HIS A 260 -0.86 14.65 21.60
C HIS A 260 -1.47 15.07 20.24
N ASN A 261 -1.50 14.14 19.28
CA ASN A 261 -2.10 14.38 17.96
C ASN A 261 -2.70 13.09 17.40
N VAL A 262 -3.57 13.24 16.40
CA VAL A 262 -4.28 12.12 15.76
C VAL A 262 -3.30 11.12 15.12
N HIS A 263 -2.16 11.59 14.60
CA HIS A 263 -1.14 10.71 14.01
C HIS A 263 -0.52 9.79 15.06
N ALA A 264 -0.29 10.27 16.29
CA ALA A 264 0.22 9.44 17.39
C ALA A 264 -0.77 8.31 17.72
N VAL A 265 -2.08 8.60 17.80
CA VAL A 265 -3.11 7.58 18.01
C VAL A 265 -3.11 6.57 16.86
N GLN A 266 -3.14 7.05 15.61
CA GLN A 266 -3.09 6.19 14.43
C GLN A 266 -1.84 5.31 14.42
N HIS A 267 -0.69 5.85 14.80
CA HIS A 267 0.55 5.10 14.90
C HIS A 267 0.46 3.97 15.94
N GLN A 268 -0.15 4.23 17.12
CA GLN A 268 -0.30 3.21 18.15
C GLN A 268 -1.22 2.08 17.73
N ILE A 269 -2.35 2.37 17.06
CA ILE A 269 -3.30 1.33 16.64
C ILE A 269 -2.90 0.61 15.36
N SER A 270 -2.16 1.27 14.49
CA SER A 270 -1.85 0.77 13.14
C SER A 270 -0.94 -0.47 13.10
N GLY A 271 -0.23 -0.77 14.19
CA GLY A 271 0.59 -1.98 14.36
C GLY A 271 -0.18 -3.20 14.89
N LEU A 272 -1.43 -3.00 15.27
CA LEU A 272 -2.28 -3.98 15.92
C LEU A 272 -3.21 -4.67 14.90
N LYS A 273 -3.86 -5.73 15.33
CA LYS A 273 -4.85 -6.47 14.54
C LYS A 273 -6.27 -6.04 14.91
N VAL A 274 -7.19 -6.25 14.01
CA VAL A 274 -8.62 -6.23 14.32
C VAL A 274 -8.90 -7.28 15.39
N GLY A 275 -9.61 -6.88 16.46
CA GLY A 275 -9.88 -7.70 17.64
C GLY A 275 -8.89 -7.52 18.79
N ASP A 276 -7.75 -6.87 18.57
CA ASP A 276 -6.80 -6.62 19.65
C ASP A 276 -7.38 -5.63 20.66
N PRO A 277 -7.22 -5.89 21.99
CA PRO A 277 -7.54 -4.93 23.03
C PRO A 277 -6.48 -3.83 23.11
N ILE A 278 -6.89 -2.60 23.32
CA ILE A 278 -6.02 -1.47 23.65
C ILE A 278 -6.48 -0.80 24.94
N ALA A 279 -5.53 -0.39 25.78
CA ALA A 279 -5.79 0.47 26.91
C ALA A 279 -5.81 1.92 26.46
N VAL A 280 -6.88 2.64 26.79
CA VAL A 280 -7.03 4.07 26.46
C VAL A 280 -7.29 4.82 27.77
N ALA A 281 -6.41 5.77 28.10
CA ALA A 281 -6.62 6.67 29.22
C ALA A 281 -7.23 7.98 28.74
N VAL A 282 -8.30 8.42 29.39
CA VAL A 282 -8.99 9.70 29.10
C VAL A 282 -9.18 10.52 30.37
N ILE A 283 -9.34 11.84 30.22
CA ILE A 283 -9.87 12.71 31.26
C ILE A 283 -11.30 13.07 30.92
N ARG A 284 -12.23 12.80 31.85
CA ARG A 284 -13.64 13.16 31.76
C ARG A 284 -14.05 13.96 32.99
N GLY A 285 -14.51 15.19 32.79
CA GLY A 285 -14.91 16.08 33.92
C GLY A 285 -13.78 16.31 34.93
N GLY A 286 -12.52 16.30 34.50
CA GLY A 286 -11.36 16.45 35.38
C GLY A 286 -10.87 15.16 36.03
N VAL A 287 -11.53 14.03 35.82
CA VAL A 287 -11.17 12.71 36.41
C VAL A 287 -10.55 11.82 35.33
N LYS A 288 -9.39 11.21 35.66
CA LYS A 288 -8.75 10.21 34.81
C LYS A 288 -9.53 8.90 34.85
N MET A 289 -9.76 8.31 33.68
CA MET A 289 -10.41 7.02 33.49
C MET A 289 -9.59 6.15 32.53
N ASP A 290 -9.44 4.88 32.87
CA ASP A 290 -8.82 3.90 31.99
C ASP A 290 -9.91 3.01 31.39
N LEU A 291 -9.91 2.92 30.05
CA LEU A 291 -10.89 2.19 29.26
C LEU A 291 -10.18 1.13 28.41
N THR A 292 -10.82 -0.02 28.24
CA THR A 292 -10.34 -1.04 27.29
C THR A 292 -11.18 -0.97 26.01
N VAL A 293 -10.55 -0.75 24.89
CA VAL A 293 -11.20 -0.69 23.56
C VAL A 293 -10.76 -1.90 22.74
N ILE A 294 -11.72 -2.66 22.23
CA ILE A 294 -11.46 -3.75 21.28
C ILE A 294 -11.53 -3.19 19.89
N LEU A 295 -10.41 -3.20 19.16
CA LEU A 295 -10.33 -2.63 17.81
C LEU A 295 -11.21 -3.41 16.84
N ALA A 296 -11.97 -2.72 16.00
CA ALA A 296 -12.77 -3.31 14.94
C ALA A 296 -12.16 -3.03 13.56
N ASP A 297 -12.68 -3.71 12.55
CA ASP A 297 -12.36 -3.42 11.16
C ASP A 297 -13.15 -2.20 10.68
N ARG A 298 -12.49 -1.31 9.98
CA ARG A 298 -13.14 -0.13 9.42
C ARG A 298 -14.06 -0.46 8.23
N GLY A 299 -13.88 -1.66 7.59
CA GLY A 299 -14.65 -2.07 6.41
C GLY A 299 -14.13 -1.47 5.11
#